data_3df9d8e58287f03e2b2bc2fc6e85519d
#
_entry.id   3df9d8e58287f03e2b2bc2fc6e85519d
#
_cell.length_a   1.000
_cell.length_b   1.000
_cell.length_c   1.000
_cell.angle_alpha   90.00
_cell.angle_beta   90.00
_cell.angle_gamma   90.00
#
_symmetry.space_group_name_H-M   'P 1'
#
loop_
_entity.id
_entity.type
_entity.pdbx_description
1 polymer ?
#
loop_
_entity_poly.entity_id
_entity_poly.type
_entity_poly.pdbx_seq_one_letter_code
_entity_poly.pdbx_strand_id
1 'polypeptide(L)'
;MRRIFFTIVLLLSVFNMTIYSQVTDAEKTLRTKLADSTQGWKRGGVFALNLAQTSLTNWAAGGQNSFAVNGMLSTFANYKRGKTVWVNSLDLGYGLLKQGNLGYRKTDDKFDFLSKYGHEAFKNFYYAALFNFKTQMAPGYKYDDAAKTKDLISDLFSPAYFLLALGLDYKPSDHFSAFIAPVTGKITVVSNKTLSDAGAFGVKPGEKSLSEFGGYLRAIYTKNDFKSEFLKNVTFTTKIDLFSNYVKNPQNIVVNWETLIAFKVNKFISANINTQLIYDDKIKVPVVRNGEATAIGSLVQFKEILGVGFSYNF
;
A
#
# COMPACT_ATOMS: atom_id res chain seq x y z
N MET A 1 7.47 -20.47 -35.89
CA MET A 1 7.76 -20.50 -34.43
C MET A 1 9.23 -20.21 -34.06
N ARG A 2 10.24 -20.69 -34.79
CA ARG A 2 11.66 -20.44 -34.47
C ARG A 2 12.14 -18.97 -34.66
N ARG A 3 11.52 -18.20 -35.53
CA ARG A 3 11.91 -16.79 -35.80
C ARG A 3 11.39 -15.79 -34.80
N ILE A 4 10.25 -16.09 -34.12
CA ILE A 4 9.67 -15.24 -33.07
C ILE A 4 10.49 -15.36 -31.77
N PHE A 5 11.05 -16.53 -31.47
CA PHE A 5 11.89 -16.75 -30.29
C PHE A 5 13.22 -15.97 -30.35
N PHE A 6 13.79 -15.82 -31.55
CA PHE A 6 15.03 -15.05 -31.76
C PHE A 6 14.82 -13.53 -31.63
N THR A 7 13.64 -13.02 -32.02
CA THR A 7 13.31 -11.59 -31.90
C THR A 7 13.06 -11.18 -30.46
N ILE A 8 12.47 -12.04 -29.64
CA ILE A 8 12.26 -11.80 -28.19
C ILE A 8 13.59 -11.86 -27.43
N VAL A 9 14.51 -12.76 -27.79
CA VAL A 9 15.85 -12.84 -27.18
C VAL A 9 16.73 -11.66 -27.59
N LEU A 10 16.59 -11.12 -28.80
CA LEU A 10 17.34 -9.94 -29.27
C LEU A 10 16.83 -8.63 -28.62
N LEU A 11 15.55 -8.53 -28.28
CA LEU A 11 14.99 -7.39 -27.53
C LEU A 11 15.40 -7.38 -26.04
N LEU A 12 15.75 -8.53 -25.47
CA LEU A 12 16.28 -8.64 -24.11
C LEU A 12 17.78 -8.34 -24.00
N SER A 13 18.53 -8.31 -25.11
CA SER A 13 19.98 -8.10 -25.11
C SER A 13 20.42 -6.63 -25.27
N VAL A 14 19.49 -5.68 -25.48
CA VAL A 14 19.83 -4.25 -25.72
C VAL A 14 19.69 -3.39 -24.45
N PHE A 15 19.23 -3.94 -23.32
CA PHE A 15 19.07 -3.19 -22.06
C PHE A 15 20.19 -3.48 -21.05
N ASN A 16 21.45 -3.14 -21.39
CA ASN A 16 22.49 -2.89 -20.38
C ASN A 16 22.44 -1.42 -19.92
N MET A 17 21.30 -0.97 -19.40
CA MET A 17 21.23 0.31 -18.70
C MET A 17 21.25 0.10 -17.19
N THR A 18 22.12 0.80 -16.51
CA THR A 18 22.22 0.83 -15.05
C THR A 18 20.96 1.48 -14.44
N ILE A 19 20.15 0.70 -13.78
CA ILE A 19 18.81 1.05 -13.29
C ILE A 19 18.87 1.50 -11.81
N TYR A 20 18.32 2.68 -11.47
CA TYR A 20 18.32 3.27 -10.11
C TYR A 20 16.87 3.62 -9.67
N SER A 21 16.38 3.16 -8.53
CA SER A 21 15.00 3.34 -8.01
C SER A 21 14.85 4.47 -6.98
N GLN A 22 13.70 5.16 -6.96
CA GLN A 22 13.47 6.34 -6.10
C GLN A 22 12.29 6.23 -5.10
N VAL A 23 11.27 5.41 -5.34
CA VAL A 23 10.09 5.30 -4.45
C VAL A 23 10.47 4.79 -3.05
N THR A 24 11.54 4.01 -2.95
CA THR A 24 12.06 3.44 -1.72
C THR A 24 13.06 4.32 -0.99
N ASP A 25 13.55 5.40 -1.61
CA ASP A 25 14.45 6.33 -0.91
C ASP A 25 13.72 7.08 0.22
N ALA A 26 12.40 7.28 0.13
CA ALA A 26 11.63 7.81 1.25
C ALA A 26 11.55 6.79 2.40
N GLU A 27 11.24 5.54 2.11
CA GLU A 27 11.18 4.50 3.15
C GLU A 27 12.57 4.09 3.66
N LYS A 28 13.61 4.15 2.79
CA LYS A 28 15.03 4.07 3.16
C LYS A 28 15.44 5.23 4.06
N THR A 29 15.06 6.45 3.68
CA THR A 29 15.35 7.66 4.44
C THR A 29 14.60 7.66 5.79
N LEU A 30 13.38 7.10 5.84
CA LEU A 30 12.65 6.84 7.08
C LEU A 30 13.43 5.96 8.06
N ARG A 31 14.23 5.01 7.58
CA ARG A 31 14.91 4.00 8.41
C ARG A 31 16.38 4.28 8.64
N THR A 32 17.15 4.57 7.59
CA THR A 32 18.59 4.91 7.71
C THR A 32 18.81 6.16 8.55
N LYS A 33 17.90 7.14 8.49
CA LYS A 33 18.01 8.36 9.29
C LYS A 33 17.53 8.22 10.73
N LEU A 34 16.91 7.10 11.12
CA LEU A 34 16.69 6.76 12.54
C LEU A 34 17.94 6.20 13.20
N ALA A 35 18.81 5.54 12.42
CA ALA A 35 20.11 5.02 12.88
C ALA A 35 21.20 6.08 12.95
N ASP A 36 21.09 7.16 12.16
CA ASP A 36 22.04 8.26 12.20
C ASP A 36 21.97 8.98 13.56
N SER A 37 23.12 9.25 14.17
CA SER A 37 23.31 9.89 15.47
C SER A 37 22.82 11.34 15.53
N THR A 38 22.40 11.93 14.42
CA THR A 38 21.94 13.33 14.33
C THR A 38 20.63 13.54 15.08
N GLN A 39 20.66 14.46 16.03
CA GLN A 39 19.50 14.89 16.82
C GLN A 39 18.64 15.86 16.01
N GLY A 40 17.33 15.91 16.32
CA GLY A 40 16.39 16.87 15.73
C GLY A 40 15.46 16.25 14.67
N TRP A 41 14.86 17.11 13.86
CA TRP A 41 13.93 16.74 12.80
C TRP A 41 14.64 16.34 11.50
N LYS A 42 14.18 15.25 10.91
CA LYS A 42 14.51 14.86 9.53
C LYS A 42 13.22 14.70 8.75
N ARG A 43 13.17 15.32 7.59
CA ARG A 43 11.99 15.34 6.70
C ARG A 43 12.42 14.94 5.31
N GLY A 44 11.47 14.47 4.52
CA GLY A 44 11.68 14.15 3.12
C GLY A 44 10.48 13.41 2.56
N GLY A 45 10.54 13.14 1.28
CA GLY A 45 9.47 12.43 0.61
C GLY A 45 9.81 12.03 -0.81
N VAL A 46 8.89 11.30 -1.40
CA VAL A 46 8.91 10.89 -2.81
C VAL A 46 7.57 11.18 -3.42
N PHE A 47 7.60 11.81 -4.57
CA PHE A 47 6.47 11.87 -5.49
C PHE A 47 6.77 10.95 -6.69
N ALA A 48 5.81 10.13 -7.10
CA ALA A 48 5.90 9.30 -8.30
C ALA A 48 4.66 9.45 -9.16
N LEU A 49 4.83 9.49 -10.49
CA LEU A 49 3.76 9.56 -11.48
C LEU A 49 4.03 8.53 -12.57
N ASN A 50 3.15 7.54 -12.67
CA ASN A 50 3.20 6.51 -13.70
C ASN A 50 2.10 6.77 -14.72
N LEU A 51 2.46 6.69 -16.01
CA LEU A 51 1.57 6.88 -17.15
C LEU A 51 1.66 5.67 -18.07
N ALA A 52 0.52 5.20 -18.55
CA ALA A 52 0.45 4.19 -19.61
C ALA A 52 -0.61 4.60 -20.63
N GLN A 53 -0.28 4.50 -21.92
CA GLN A 53 -1.20 4.82 -23.00
C GLN A 53 -1.10 3.79 -24.12
N THR A 54 -2.26 3.36 -24.60
CA THR A 54 -2.42 2.59 -25.83
C THR A 54 -3.28 3.39 -26.79
N SER A 55 -2.77 3.67 -27.99
CA SER A 55 -3.50 4.39 -29.04
C SER A 55 -3.50 3.53 -30.30
N LEU A 56 -4.67 3.22 -30.82
CA LEU A 56 -4.90 2.36 -31.97
C LEU A 56 -5.65 3.15 -33.04
N THR A 57 -5.06 3.25 -34.23
CA THR A 57 -5.69 3.88 -35.40
C THR A 57 -5.63 2.88 -36.57
N ASN A 58 -6.78 2.49 -37.09
CA ASN A 58 -6.89 1.51 -38.21
C ASN A 58 -6.19 0.17 -37.88
N TRP A 59 -6.19 -0.23 -36.61
CA TRP A 59 -5.50 -1.44 -36.13
C TRP A 59 -6.40 -2.66 -36.32
N ALA A 60 -6.04 -3.54 -37.28
CA ALA A 60 -6.86 -4.68 -37.70
C ALA A 60 -6.84 -5.86 -36.69
N ALA A 61 -5.83 -5.94 -35.82
CA ALA A 61 -5.70 -7.06 -34.87
C ALA A 61 -6.59 -6.94 -33.61
N GLY A 62 -7.47 -5.93 -33.55
CA GLY A 62 -8.34 -5.68 -32.40
C GLY A 62 -7.64 -4.94 -31.26
N GLY A 63 -8.38 -4.69 -30.17
CA GLY A 63 -7.94 -3.94 -29.02
C GLY A 63 -8.74 -2.67 -28.78
N GLN A 64 -8.40 -1.92 -27.72
CA GLN A 64 -9.07 -0.66 -27.37
C GLN A 64 -8.02 0.39 -26.99
N ASN A 65 -8.31 1.65 -27.29
CA ASN A 65 -7.54 2.77 -26.77
C ASN A 65 -7.63 2.77 -25.24
N SER A 66 -6.52 2.99 -24.56
CA SER A 66 -6.51 3.10 -23.12
C SER A 66 -5.56 4.20 -22.64
N PHE A 67 -5.90 4.78 -21.50
CA PHE A 67 -5.06 5.72 -20.79
C PHE A 67 -5.14 5.42 -19.30
N ALA A 68 -4.01 5.20 -18.66
CA ALA A 68 -3.89 4.99 -17.23
C ALA A 68 -2.91 5.99 -16.62
N VAL A 69 -3.27 6.53 -15.47
CA VAL A 69 -2.41 7.38 -14.65
C VAL A 69 -2.49 6.91 -13.20
N ASN A 70 -1.33 6.81 -12.56
CA ASN A 70 -1.24 6.52 -11.12
C ASN A 70 -0.23 7.48 -10.50
N GLY A 71 -0.69 8.29 -9.53
CA GLY A 71 0.13 9.19 -8.73
C GLY A 71 0.30 8.66 -7.32
N MET A 72 1.50 8.80 -6.78
CA MET A 72 1.83 8.45 -5.40
C MET A 72 2.68 9.54 -4.77
N LEU A 73 2.35 9.91 -3.52
CA LEU A 73 3.14 10.77 -2.67
C LEU A 73 3.38 10.06 -1.34
N SER A 74 4.64 9.86 -0.99
CA SER A 74 5.05 9.34 0.32
C SER A 74 5.94 10.37 1.01
N THR A 75 5.56 10.81 2.20
CA THR A 75 6.31 11.80 2.97
C THR A 75 6.58 11.32 4.39
N PHE A 76 7.63 11.85 5.00
CA PHE A 76 7.95 11.56 6.39
C PHE A 76 8.49 12.80 7.13
N ALA A 77 8.28 12.80 8.45
CA ALA A 77 8.89 13.72 9.38
C ALA A 77 9.26 12.97 10.66
N ASN A 78 10.55 12.73 10.86
CA ASN A 78 11.07 11.97 11.99
C ASN A 78 11.86 12.85 12.92
N TYR A 79 11.63 12.71 14.21
CA TYR A 79 12.34 13.43 15.26
C TYR A 79 13.10 12.46 16.15
N LYS A 80 14.35 12.81 16.49
CA LYS A 80 15.16 12.07 17.47
C LYS A 80 15.79 13.04 18.46
N ARG A 81 15.66 12.75 19.76
CA ARG A 81 16.37 13.47 20.82
C ARG A 81 16.66 12.53 21.98
N GLY A 82 17.94 12.25 22.21
CA GLY A 82 18.38 11.30 23.21
C GLY A 82 17.74 9.92 22.99
N LYS A 83 16.98 9.46 23.97
CA LYS A 83 16.24 8.20 23.97
C LYS A 83 14.86 8.26 23.30
N THR A 84 14.46 9.42 22.84
CA THR A 84 13.12 9.65 22.26
C THR A 84 13.19 9.66 20.74
N VAL A 85 12.24 8.95 20.11
CA VAL A 85 12.06 8.88 18.66
C VAL A 85 10.60 9.10 18.34
N TRP A 86 10.30 9.97 17.38
CA TRP A 86 8.96 10.19 16.87
C TRP A 86 8.96 10.08 15.34
N VAL A 87 8.26 9.10 14.84
CA VAL A 87 8.19 8.77 13.40
C VAL A 87 6.82 9.11 12.88
N ASN A 88 6.76 9.90 11.84
CA ASN A 88 5.53 10.25 11.15
C ASN A 88 5.68 9.95 9.66
N SER A 89 4.65 9.38 9.05
CA SER A 89 4.57 9.18 7.61
C SER A 89 3.16 9.44 7.07
N LEU A 90 3.11 9.92 5.84
CA LEU A 90 1.88 10.09 5.08
C LEU A 90 2.09 9.51 3.68
N ASP A 91 1.30 8.50 3.35
CA ASP A 91 1.27 7.87 2.03
C ASP A 91 -0.07 8.19 1.36
N LEU A 92 -0.01 8.83 0.20
CA LEU A 92 -1.14 9.11 -0.67
C LEU A 92 -0.96 8.36 -1.98
N GLY A 93 -2.04 7.77 -2.51
CA GLY A 93 -2.06 7.14 -3.82
C GLY A 93 -3.39 7.41 -4.51
N TYR A 94 -3.36 7.71 -5.81
CA TYR A 94 -4.56 7.85 -6.61
C TYR A 94 -4.32 7.41 -8.04
N GLY A 95 -5.19 6.53 -8.54
CA GLY A 95 -5.08 5.97 -9.87
C GLY A 95 -6.39 6.03 -10.65
N LEU A 96 -6.28 6.31 -11.95
CA LEU A 96 -7.38 6.34 -12.91
C LEU A 96 -7.03 5.54 -14.15
N LEU A 97 -8.03 4.86 -14.69
CA LEU A 97 -8.00 4.17 -15.98
C LEU A 97 -9.19 4.62 -16.83
N LYS A 98 -8.92 4.92 -18.10
CA LYS A 98 -9.93 5.04 -19.15
C LYS A 98 -9.64 4.00 -20.22
N GLN A 99 -10.65 3.23 -20.66
CA GLN A 99 -10.52 2.21 -21.68
C GLN A 99 -11.68 2.31 -22.69
N GLY A 100 -11.35 2.44 -23.95
CA GLY A 100 -12.34 2.61 -25.03
C GLY A 100 -13.26 3.78 -24.77
N ASN A 101 -14.57 3.54 -24.88
CA ASN A 101 -15.63 4.53 -24.64
C ASN A 101 -16.13 4.55 -23.19
N LEU A 102 -15.50 3.76 -22.30
CA LEU A 102 -15.83 3.77 -20.87
C LEU A 102 -15.29 5.06 -20.23
N GLY A 103 -15.99 5.55 -19.21
CA GLY A 103 -15.55 6.68 -18.42
C GLY A 103 -14.29 6.37 -17.61
N TYR A 104 -13.76 7.37 -16.94
CA TYR A 104 -12.63 7.15 -16.00
C TYR A 104 -13.09 6.28 -14.83
N ARG A 105 -12.27 5.27 -14.51
CA ARG A 105 -12.48 4.35 -13.40
C ARG A 105 -11.31 4.43 -12.43
N LYS A 106 -11.59 4.45 -11.16
CA LYS A 106 -10.60 4.44 -10.10
C LYS A 106 -9.90 3.07 -10.06
N THR A 107 -8.57 3.07 -10.11
CA THR A 107 -7.73 1.86 -10.02
C THR A 107 -6.95 1.80 -8.72
N ASP A 108 -6.66 2.95 -8.10
CA ASP A 108 -6.03 3.05 -6.80
C ASP A 108 -6.60 4.25 -6.04
N ASP A 109 -6.63 4.15 -4.70
CA ASP A 109 -7.05 5.24 -3.81
C ASP A 109 -6.59 4.92 -2.40
N LYS A 110 -5.63 5.67 -1.90
CA LYS A 110 -5.00 5.44 -0.60
C LYS A 110 -4.72 6.75 0.10
N PHE A 111 -5.16 6.85 1.32
CA PHE A 111 -4.70 7.80 2.32
C PHE A 111 -4.28 7.00 3.55
N ASP A 112 -3.00 7.05 3.93
CA ASP A 112 -2.45 6.32 5.09
C ASP A 112 -1.53 7.25 5.86
N PHE A 113 -1.97 7.72 7.02
CA PHE A 113 -1.19 8.52 7.95
C PHE A 113 -0.81 7.68 9.16
N LEU A 114 0.47 7.67 9.51
CA LEU A 114 1.01 6.98 10.68
C LEU A 114 1.85 7.94 11.51
N SER A 115 1.65 7.88 12.81
CA SER A 115 2.48 8.56 13.80
C SER A 115 2.84 7.58 14.91
N LYS A 116 4.14 7.36 15.15
CA LYS A 116 4.65 6.47 16.20
C LYS A 116 5.67 7.18 17.07
N TYR A 117 5.32 7.37 18.33
CA TYR A 117 6.21 7.90 19.36
C TYR A 117 6.84 6.76 20.13
N GLY A 118 8.14 6.80 20.37
CA GLY A 118 8.88 5.77 21.11
C GLY A 118 9.90 6.37 22.06
N HIS A 119 10.08 5.70 23.20
CA HIS A 119 11.13 6.00 24.19
C HIS A 119 11.95 4.74 24.45
N GLU A 120 13.28 4.81 24.30
CA GLU A 120 14.16 3.67 24.47
C GLU A 120 14.07 3.13 25.89
N ALA A 121 13.65 1.87 26.00
CA ALA A 121 13.55 1.13 27.26
C ALA A 121 14.88 0.46 27.61
N PHE A 122 15.42 -0.30 26.67
CA PHE A 122 16.71 -0.97 26.73
C PHE A 122 17.20 -1.21 25.30
N LYS A 123 18.44 -1.69 25.13
CA LYS A 123 19.09 -1.80 23.82
C LYS A 123 18.16 -2.38 22.75
N ASN A 124 17.91 -1.63 21.68
CA ASN A 124 17.07 -1.97 20.53
C ASN A 124 15.54 -2.06 20.82
N PHE A 125 15.10 -1.83 22.06
CA PHE A 125 13.69 -1.86 22.43
C PHE A 125 13.19 -0.50 22.89
N TYR A 126 11.98 -0.12 22.42
CA TYR A 126 11.34 1.15 22.74
C TYR A 126 9.93 0.88 23.27
N TYR A 127 9.53 1.49 24.38
CA TYR A 127 8.11 1.68 24.68
C TYR A 127 7.53 2.58 23.62
N ALA A 128 6.47 2.17 22.96
CA ALA A 128 5.94 2.93 21.84
C ALA A 128 4.41 3.03 21.86
N ALA A 129 3.93 4.20 21.43
CA ALA A 129 2.53 4.46 21.08
C ALA A 129 2.45 4.71 19.58
N LEU A 130 1.53 4.04 18.90
CA LEU A 130 1.30 4.18 17.46
C LEU A 130 -0.14 4.60 17.22
N PHE A 131 -0.31 5.64 16.41
CA PHE A 131 -1.57 6.05 15.79
C PHE A 131 -1.49 5.82 14.29
N ASN A 132 -2.50 5.20 13.71
CA ASN A 132 -2.62 5.05 12.27
C ASN A 132 -4.04 5.41 11.83
N PHE A 133 -4.14 6.21 10.79
CA PHE A 133 -5.38 6.60 10.15
C PHE A 133 -5.31 6.24 8.66
N LYS A 134 -6.27 5.42 8.20
CA LYS A 134 -6.38 5.02 6.79
C LYS A 134 -7.77 5.31 6.27
N THR A 135 -7.86 5.82 5.03
CA THR A 135 -9.13 5.98 4.32
C THR A 135 -8.91 6.00 2.80
N GLN A 136 -9.99 6.17 2.06
CA GLN A 136 -10.02 6.49 0.64
C GLN A 136 -10.46 7.94 0.45
N MET A 137 -10.06 8.56 -0.66
CA MET A 137 -10.31 9.99 -0.94
C MET A 137 -11.52 10.23 -1.84
N ALA A 138 -11.93 9.22 -2.64
CA ALA A 138 -12.97 9.35 -3.64
C ALA A 138 -13.90 8.13 -3.71
N PRO A 139 -15.12 8.26 -4.24
CA PRO A 139 -16.02 7.13 -4.44
C PRO A 139 -15.40 6.03 -5.30
N GLY A 140 -15.59 4.78 -4.88
CA GLY A 140 -15.23 3.57 -5.62
C GLY A 140 -16.47 2.81 -6.04
N TYR A 141 -16.45 2.27 -7.26
CA TYR A 141 -17.60 1.58 -7.84
C TYR A 141 -17.21 0.20 -8.37
N LYS A 142 -18.13 -0.74 -8.21
CA LYS A 142 -18.18 -1.96 -9.00
C LYS A 142 -19.00 -1.67 -10.25
N TYR A 143 -18.44 -1.93 -11.44
CA TYR A 143 -19.10 -1.66 -12.71
C TYR A 143 -19.68 -2.95 -13.29
N ASP A 144 -20.88 -2.86 -13.83
CA ASP A 144 -21.47 -3.85 -14.73
C ASP A 144 -21.61 -3.21 -16.12
N ASP A 145 -20.69 -3.53 -17.01
CA ASP A 145 -20.61 -2.93 -18.34
C ASP A 145 -21.72 -3.43 -19.26
N ALA A 146 -22.22 -4.65 -19.04
CA ALA A 146 -23.33 -5.22 -19.81
C ALA A 146 -24.66 -4.53 -19.45
N ALA A 147 -24.94 -4.34 -18.18
CA ALA A 147 -26.13 -3.65 -17.69
C ALA A 147 -25.99 -2.12 -17.70
N LYS A 148 -24.77 -1.57 -17.95
CA LYS A 148 -24.43 -0.14 -17.85
C LYS A 148 -24.74 0.46 -16.48
N THR A 149 -24.60 -0.33 -15.41
CA THR A 149 -24.83 0.08 -14.03
C THR A 149 -23.54 0.13 -13.23
N LYS A 150 -23.56 0.77 -12.08
CA LYS A 150 -22.46 0.79 -11.12
C LYS A 150 -22.99 0.81 -9.70
N ASP A 151 -22.38 -0.01 -8.84
CA ASP A 151 -22.68 -0.06 -7.41
C ASP A 151 -21.58 0.64 -6.63
N LEU A 152 -21.96 1.50 -5.68
CA LEU A 152 -21.01 2.14 -4.78
C LEU A 152 -20.46 1.09 -3.81
N ILE A 153 -19.13 0.96 -3.76
CA ILE A 153 -18.44 0.00 -2.86
C ILE A 153 -17.51 0.67 -1.85
N SER A 154 -17.16 1.93 -2.06
CA SER A 154 -16.37 2.73 -1.10
C SER A 154 -16.57 4.22 -1.35
N ASP A 155 -16.28 5.06 -0.35
CA ASP A 155 -16.38 6.51 -0.41
C ASP A 155 -15.42 7.15 0.59
N LEU A 156 -15.29 8.48 0.61
CA LEU A 156 -14.54 9.19 1.64
C LEU A 156 -15.08 8.84 3.04
N PHE A 157 -14.21 8.45 3.97
CA PHE A 157 -14.56 7.90 5.28
C PHE A 157 -15.51 6.69 5.23
N SER A 158 -15.49 5.93 4.13
CA SER A 158 -16.28 4.71 3.97
C SER A 158 -15.52 3.68 3.13
N PRO A 159 -14.52 2.97 3.76
CA PRO A 159 -14.19 2.97 5.19
C PRO A 159 -13.16 4.04 5.61
N ALA A 160 -13.19 4.43 6.88
CA ALA A 160 -12.04 5.03 7.56
C ALA A 160 -11.65 4.16 8.75
N TYR A 161 -10.36 3.90 8.91
CA TYR A 161 -9.79 3.10 9.99
C TYR A 161 -8.92 3.97 10.89
N PHE A 162 -9.24 4.00 12.16
CA PHE A 162 -8.43 4.61 13.22
C PHE A 162 -7.87 3.49 14.09
N LEU A 163 -6.55 3.46 14.30
CA LEU A 163 -5.89 2.48 15.15
C LEU A 163 -4.97 3.20 16.12
N LEU A 164 -5.15 2.92 17.40
CA LEU A 164 -4.28 3.37 18.49
C LEU A 164 -3.73 2.15 19.21
N ALA A 165 -2.40 2.01 19.26
CA ALA A 165 -1.72 0.84 19.79
C ALA A 165 -0.60 1.22 20.75
N LEU A 166 -0.51 0.51 21.88
CA LEU A 166 0.54 0.67 22.89
C LEU A 166 1.32 -0.64 23.02
N GLY A 167 2.65 -0.55 22.94
CA GLY A 167 3.46 -1.75 22.98
C GLY A 167 4.96 -1.50 22.94
N LEU A 168 5.70 -2.50 22.47
CA LEU A 168 7.15 -2.50 22.34
C LEU A 168 7.55 -2.52 20.86
N ASP A 169 8.47 -1.62 20.50
CA ASP A 169 9.06 -1.54 19.15
C ASP A 169 10.49 -2.09 19.23
N TYR A 170 10.75 -3.20 18.57
CA TYR A 170 12.05 -3.85 18.49
C TYR A 170 12.75 -3.48 17.19
N LYS A 171 13.94 -2.88 17.28
CA LYS A 171 14.74 -2.39 16.15
C LYS A 171 16.18 -2.89 16.26
N PRO A 172 16.45 -4.17 15.90
CA PRO A 172 17.80 -4.73 16.00
C PRO A 172 18.76 -4.17 14.95
N SER A 173 18.25 -3.66 13.83
CA SER A 173 19.03 -3.12 12.73
C SER A 173 18.25 -2.07 11.93
N ASP A 174 18.93 -1.41 10.99
CA ASP A 174 18.31 -0.46 10.06
C ASP A 174 17.39 -1.13 9.04
N HIS A 175 17.52 -2.44 8.85
CA HIS A 175 16.74 -3.21 7.91
C HIS A 175 15.43 -3.74 8.48
N PHE A 176 15.35 -3.94 9.79
CA PHE A 176 14.22 -4.62 10.43
C PHE A 176 13.66 -3.85 11.62
N SER A 177 12.32 -3.80 11.72
CA SER A 177 11.63 -3.41 12.94
C SER A 177 10.37 -4.24 13.14
N ALA A 178 10.05 -4.54 14.39
CA ALA A 178 8.83 -5.22 14.79
C ALA A 178 8.19 -4.49 15.97
N PHE A 179 6.97 -4.01 15.79
CA PHE A 179 6.16 -3.38 16.83
C PHE A 179 5.07 -4.36 17.28
N ILE A 180 5.10 -4.73 18.56
CA ILE A 180 4.15 -5.65 19.18
C ILE A 180 3.35 -4.86 20.20
N ALA A 181 2.03 -4.77 19.99
CA ALA A 181 1.13 -3.98 20.82
C ALA A 181 -0.03 -4.85 21.33
N PRO A 182 0.05 -5.35 22.58
CA PRO A 182 -1.02 -6.12 23.19
C PRO A 182 -2.26 -5.28 23.51
N VAL A 183 -2.12 -3.96 23.60
CA VAL A 183 -3.21 -3.02 23.90
C VAL A 183 -3.46 -2.17 22.66
N THR A 184 -4.51 -2.51 21.92
CA THR A 184 -4.84 -1.84 20.65
C THR A 184 -6.34 -1.64 20.53
N GLY A 185 -6.74 -0.37 20.31
CA GLY A 185 -8.07 0.02 19.87
C GLY A 185 -8.10 0.25 18.38
N LYS A 186 -9.10 -0.29 17.69
CA LYS A 186 -9.37 -0.06 16.28
C LYS A 186 -10.82 0.39 16.11
N ILE A 187 -11.03 1.49 15.39
CA ILE A 187 -12.36 2.01 15.03
C ILE A 187 -12.47 2.04 13.52
N THR A 188 -13.49 1.36 13.00
CA THR A 188 -13.89 1.44 11.61
C THR A 188 -15.07 2.38 11.49
N VAL A 189 -15.00 3.38 10.61
CA VAL A 189 -16.09 4.34 10.34
C VAL A 189 -16.60 4.14 8.92
N VAL A 190 -17.92 4.16 8.75
CA VAL A 190 -18.62 4.11 7.45
C VAL A 190 -19.61 5.26 7.42
N SER A 191 -19.19 6.42 6.90
CA SER A 191 -19.98 7.66 6.92
C SER A 191 -21.08 7.66 5.87
N ASN A 192 -20.86 7.01 4.73
CA ASN A 192 -21.83 6.93 3.63
C ASN A 192 -23.03 6.07 4.03
N LYS A 193 -24.24 6.64 3.90
CA LYS A 193 -25.47 5.99 4.34
C LYS A 193 -25.76 4.67 3.60
N THR A 194 -25.56 4.61 2.29
CA THR A 194 -25.82 3.41 1.50
C THR A 194 -24.92 2.25 1.95
N LEU A 195 -23.64 2.53 2.19
CA LEU A 195 -22.69 1.53 2.65
C LEU A 195 -22.95 1.12 4.11
N SER A 196 -23.33 2.05 4.97
CA SER A 196 -23.71 1.80 6.36
C SER A 196 -24.98 0.92 6.43
N ASP A 197 -26.04 1.26 5.68
CA ASP A 197 -27.27 0.49 5.64
C ASP A 197 -27.05 -0.95 5.12
N ALA A 198 -26.07 -1.12 4.21
CA ALA A 198 -25.66 -2.45 3.72
C ALA A 198 -24.75 -3.22 4.69
N GLY A 199 -24.35 -2.64 5.83
CA GLY A 199 -23.40 -3.28 6.77
C GLY A 199 -21.99 -3.45 6.21
N ALA A 200 -21.57 -2.58 5.29
CA ALA A 200 -20.25 -2.65 4.67
C ALA A 200 -19.14 -2.51 5.71
N PHE A 201 -17.99 -3.14 5.44
CA PHE A 201 -16.77 -3.09 6.29
C PHE A 201 -16.98 -3.59 7.73
N GLY A 202 -18.04 -4.39 7.96
CA GLY A 202 -18.31 -5.06 9.22
C GLY A 202 -19.09 -4.24 10.24
N VAL A 203 -19.55 -3.02 9.93
CA VAL A 203 -20.52 -2.31 10.75
C VAL A 203 -21.86 -3.04 10.73
N LYS A 204 -22.69 -2.91 11.74
CA LYS A 204 -24.06 -3.44 11.66
C LYS A 204 -24.88 -2.57 10.71
N PRO A 205 -25.83 -3.16 9.97
CA PRO A 205 -26.72 -2.40 9.09
C PRO A 205 -27.31 -1.18 9.77
N GLY A 206 -27.09 0.01 9.18
CA GLY A 206 -27.51 1.29 9.70
C GLY A 206 -26.57 1.93 10.73
N GLU A 207 -25.60 1.19 11.31
CA GLU A 207 -24.58 1.74 12.20
C GLU A 207 -23.42 2.33 11.37
N LYS A 208 -22.84 3.43 11.86
CA LYS A 208 -21.76 4.13 11.16
C LYS A 208 -20.35 3.80 11.69
N SER A 209 -20.24 3.00 12.75
CA SER A 209 -18.95 2.67 13.33
C SER A 209 -18.92 1.28 13.94
N LEU A 210 -17.72 0.70 13.95
CA LEU A 210 -17.40 -0.54 14.66
C LEU A 210 -16.14 -0.31 15.47
N SER A 211 -16.22 -0.51 16.80
CA SER A 211 -15.09 -0.46 17.71
C SER A 211 -14.61 -1.85 18.06
N GLU A 212 -13.30 -2.06 18.03
CA GLU A 212 -12.64 -3.32 18.31
C GLU A 212 -11.48 -3.10 19.28
N PHE A 213 -11.25 -4.06 20.17
CA PHE A 213 -10.10 -4.08 21.09
C PHE A 213 -9.33 -5.37 20.90
N GLY A 214 -7.98 -5.27 20.82
CA GLY A 214 -7.20 -6.45 20.49
C GLY A 214 -5.70 -6.26 20.59
N GLY A 215 -4.97 -7.19 19.94
CA GLY A 215 -3.54 -7.17 19.76
C GLY A 215 -3.16 -6.78 18.33
N TYR A 216 -2.06 -6.06 18.19
CA TYR A 216 -1.53 -5.63 16.90
C TYR A 216 -0.04 -5.94 16.78
N LEU A 217 0.36 -6.43 15.62
CA LEU A 217 1.74 -6.64 15.26
C LEU A 217 2.01 -5.95 13.93
N ARG A 218 3.09 -5.18 13.87
CA ARG A 218 3.60 -4.61 12.63
C ARG A 218 5.06 -4.96 12.49
N ALA A 219 5.41 -5.69 11.43
CA ALA A 219 6.80 -5.96 11.07
C ALA A 219 7.14 -5.33 9.73
N ILE A 220 8.33 -4.79 9.62
CA ILE A 220 8.82 -4.17 8.41
C ILE A 220 10.27 -4.62 8.17
N TYR A 221 10.54 -5.04 6.94
CA TYR A 221 11.90 -5.34 6.48
C TYR A 221 12.19 -4.54 5.21
N THR A 222 13.35 -3.87 5.18
CA THR A 222 13.83 -3.13 4.01
C THR A 222 15.27 -3.52 3.71
N LYS A 223 15.57 -3.83 2.45
CA LYS A 223 16.92 -4.09 1.97
C LYS A 223 17.20 -3.30 0.69
N ASN A 224 18.31 -2.57 0.69
CA ASN A 224 18.69 -1.69 -0.41
C ASN A 224 20.19 -1.57 -0.60
N ASP A 225 20.95 -2.36 0.15
CA ASP A 225 22.41 -2.44 0.16
C ASP A 225 22.89 -3.76 -0.43
N PHE A 226 22.25 -4.20 -1.50
CA PHE A 226 22.64 -5.41 -2.21
C PHE A 226 24.03 -5.26 -2.80
N LYS A 227 24.90 -6.24 -2.52
CA LYS A 227 26.29 -6.27 -3.03
C LYS A 227 26.40 -6.76 -4.47
N SER A 228 25.36 -7.43 -4.99
CA SER A 228 25.33 -7.91 -6.37
C SER A 228 25.19 -6.74 -7.34
N GLU A 229 26.00 -6.72 -8.41
CA GLU A 229 25.90 -5.73 -9.49
C GLU A 229 24.49 -5.67 -10.10
N PHE A 230 23.80 -6.80 -10.21
CA PHE A 230 22.45 -6.87 -10.73
C PHE A 230 21.41 -6.23 -9.80
N LEU A 231 21.63 -6.30 -8.48
CA LEU A 231 20.66 -5.83 -7.48
C LEU A 231 21.05 -4.50 -6.81
N LYS A 232 22.22 -3.93 -7.10
CA LYS A 232 22.71 -2.70 -6.43
C LYS A 232 21.74 -1.51 -6.53
N ASN A 233 20.89 -1.52 -7.55
CA ASN A 233 19.89 -0.48 -7.81
C ASN A 233 18.46 -0.92 -7.43
N VAL A 234 18.33 -2.05 -6.72
CA VAL A 234 17.06 -2.57 -6.26
C VAL A 234 16.87 -2.19 -4.80
N THR A 235 15.67 -1.78 -4.46
CA THR A 235 15.22 -1.74 -3.07
C THR A 235 14.03 -2.65 -2.90
N PHE A 236 14.09 -3.46 -1.87
CA PHE A 236 13.04 -4.35 -1.44
C PHE A 236 12.51 -3.88 -0.08
N THR A 237 11.22 -3.65 0.02
CA THR A 237 10.54 -3.35 1.30
C THR A 237 9.32 -4.25 1.41
N THR A 238 9.19 -4.92 2.54
CA THR A 238 7.98 -5.66 2.89
C THR A 238 7.49 -5.24 4.27
N LYS A 239 6.19 -5.10 4.40
CA LYS A 239 5.50 -4.62 5.60
C LYS A 239 4.26 -5.48 5.84
N ILE A 240 4.14 -6.05 7.03
CA ILE A 240 3.00 -6.83 7.44
C ILE A 240 2.37 -6.21 8.69
N ASP A 241 1.07 -6.02 8.66
CA ASP A 241 0.22 -5.60 9.77
C ASP A 241 -0.73 -6.75 10.10
N LEU A 242 -0.74 -7.19 11.36
CA LEU A 242 -1.63 -8.22 11.88
C LEU A 242 -2.45 -7.63 13.03
N PHE A 243 -3.77 -7.87 13.02
CA PHE A 243 -4.65 -7.48 14.13
C PHE A 243 -5.56 -8.63 14.53
N SER A 244 -5.64 -8.93 15.81
CA SER A 244 -6.56 -9.91 16.39
C SER A 244 -7.49 -9.23 17.38
N ASN A 245 -8.80 -9.38 17.17
CA ASN A 245 -9.82 -8.84 18.07
C ASN A 245 -10.01 -9.80 19.25
N TYR A 246 -9.67 -9.39 20.45
CA TYR A 246 -9.75 -10.24 21.66
C TYR A 246 -11.18 -10.56 22.09
N VAL A 247 -12.13 -9.69 21.74
CA VAL A 247 -13.52 -9.80 22.19
C VAL A 247 -14.34 -10.68 21.26
N LYS A 248 -14.04 -10.66 19.94
CA LYS A 248 -14.84 -11.37 18.94
C LYS A 248 -13.93 -12.11 17.97
N ASN A 249 -14.00 -13.44 18.00
CA ASN A 249 -13.28 -14.35 17.10
C ASN A 249 -11.76 -14.06 17.06
N PRO A 250 -11.02 -14.18 18.17
CA PRO A 250 -9.60 -13.82 18.22
C PRO A 250 -8.71 -14.65 17.27
N GLN A 251 -9.19 -15.82 16.83
CA GLN A 251 -8.54 -16.66 15.84
C GLN A 251 -8.60 -16.09 14.42
N ASN A 252 -9.52 -15.15 14.14
CA ASN A 252 -9.64 -14.51 12.83
C ASN A 252 -8.70 -13.30 12.78
N ILE A 253 -7.47 -13.53 12.32
CA ILE A 253 -6.47 -12.50 12.24
C ILE A 253 -6.69 -11.68 10.97
N VAL A 254 -6.86 -10.36 11.12
CA VAL A 254 -6.83 -9.42 10.01
C VAL A 254 -5.39 -9.25 9.55
N VAL A 255 -5.15 -9.42 8.26
CA VAL A 255 -3.82 -9.34 7.63
C VAL A 255 -3.82 -8.21 6.60
N ASN A 256 -2.82 -7.34 6.65
CA ASN A 256 -2.47 -6.46 5.55
C ASN A 256 -0.96 -6.61 5.30
N TRP A 257 -0.61 -7.16 4.16
CA TRP A 257 0.77 -7.40 3.76
C TRP A 257 1.08 -6.65 2.47
N GLU A 258 1.98 -5.70 2.56
CA GLU A 258 2.44 -4.88 1.44
C GLU A 258 3.90 -5.22 1.11
N THR A 259 4.22 -5.36 -0.18
CA THR A 259 5.59 -5.51 -0.65
C THR A 259 5.84 -4.54 -1.80
N LEU A 260 6.94 -3.83 -1.70
CA LEU A 260 7.42 -2.91 -2.73
C LEU A 260 8.81 -3.34 -3.19
N ILE A 261 8.94 -3.60 -4.48
CA ILE A 261 10.23 -3.79 -5.15
C ILE A 261 10.39 -2.62 -6.11
N ALA A 262 11.44 -1.85 -5.93
CA ALA A 262 11.67 -0.69 -6.76
C ALA A 262 13.05 -0.76 -7.43
N PHE A 263 13.07 -0.42 -8.70
CA PHE A 263 14.21 -0.44 -9.60
C PHE A 263 14.49 0.99 -10.07
N LYS A 264 15.63 1.54 -9.70
CA LYS A 264 16.03 2.87 -10.12
C LYS A 264 16.70 2.82 -11.49
N VAL A 265 16.07 3.47 -12.48
CA VAL A 265 16.62 3.58 -13.85
C VAL A 265 17.61 4.75 -13.94
N ASN A 266 17.23 5.91 -13.41
CA ASN A 266 18.09 7.08 -13.24
C ASN A 266 17.53 7.98 -12.15
N LYS A 267 18.01 9.23 -12.01
CA LYS A 267 17.54 10.14 -10.94
C LYS A 267 16.08 10.61 -11.06
N PHE A 268 15.41 10.33 -12.18
CA PHE A 268 14.03 10.74 -12.42
C PHE A 268 13.11 9.61 -12.87
N ILE A 269 13.66 8.47 -13.34
CA ILE A 269 12.88 7.36 -13.87
C ILE A 269 13.07 6.16 -12.97
N SER A 270 11.98 5.52 -12.58
CA SER A 270 11.94 4.28 -11.82
C SER A 270 10.91 3.31 -12.37
N ALA A 271 11.16 2.01 -12.15
CA ALA A 271 10.16 0.97 -12.26
C ALA A 271 9.87 0.43 -10.86
N ASN A 272 8.63 0.11 -10.58
CA ASN A 272 8.24 -0.44 -9.28
C ASN A 272 7.17 -1.52 -9.44
N ILE A 273 7.23 -2.50 -8.54
CA ILE A 273 6.20 -3.51 -8.33
C ILE A 273 5.71 -3.32 -6.90
N ASN A 274 4.45 -2.97 -6.75
CA ASN A 274 3.78 -2.87 -5.47
C ASN A 274 2.73 -3.98 -5.38
N THR A 275 2.82 -4.83 -4.36
CA THR A 275 1.80 -5.83 -4.09
C THR A 275 1.17 -5.57 -2.73
N GLN A 276 -0.13 -5.80 -2.63
CA GLN A 276 -0.87 -5.74 -1.38
C GLN A 276 -1.81 -6.92 -1.27
N LEU A 277 -1.68 -7.66 -0.17
CA LEU A 277 -2.56 -8.73 0.22
C LEU A 277 -3.33 -8.29 1.46
N ILE A 278 -4.67 -8.38 1.40
CA ILE A 278 -5.56 -8.05 2.51
C ILE A 278 -6.45 -9.24 2.80
N TYR A 279 -6.55 -9.62 4.07
CA TYR A 279 -7.57 -10.50 4.59
C TYR A 279 -8.24 -9.86 5.79
N ASP A 280 -9.55 -9.70 5.74
CA ASP A 280 -10.40 -9.30 6.87
C ASP A 280 -11.71 -10.09 6.76
N ASP A 281 -12.04 -10.87 7.77
CA ASP A 281 -13.22 -11.72 7.80
C ASP A 281 -14.55 -10.94 7.77
N LYS A 282 -14.51 -9.66 8.06
CA LYS A 282 -15.65 -8.72 8.01
C LYS A 282 -15.89 -8.16 6.61
N ILE A 283 -14.90 -8.22 5.73
CA ILE A 283 -15.04 -7.75 4.35
C ILE A 283 -15.48 -8.92 3.48
N LYS A 284 -16.69 -8.82 2.94
CA LYS A 284 -17.29 -9.86 2.08
C LYS A 284 -17.11 -9.47 0.63
N VAL A 285 -16.60 -10.40 -0.16
CA VAL A 285 -16.42 -10.26 -1.61
C VAL A 285 -17.10 -11.40 -2.35
N PRO A 286 -17.51 -11.21 -3.62
CA PRO A 286 -18.08 -12.27 -4.43
C PRO A 286 -17.11 -13.45 -4.61
N VAL A 287 -17.57 -14.66 -4.33
CA VAL A 287 -16.85 -15.90 -4.64
C VAL A 287 -17.20 -16.30 -6.08
N VAL A 288 -16.26 -16.14 -7.00
CA VAL A 288 -16.47 -16.49 -8.41
C VAL A 288 -15.99 -17.93 -8.67
N ARG A 289 -16.88 -18.78 -9.21
CA ARG A 289 -16.55 -20.12 -9.72
C ARG A 289 -17.02 -20.25 -11.16
N ASN A 290 -16.13 -20.71 -12.05
CA ASN A 290 -16.42 -20.85 -13.49
C ASN A 290 -16.93 -19.55 -14.16
N GLY A 291 -16.47 -18.37 -13.71
CA GLY A 291 -16.90 -17.08 -14.24
C GLY A 291 -18.17 -16.50 -13.64
N GLU A 292 -18.88 -17.24 -12.80
CA GLU A 292 -20.13 -16.79 -12.15
C GLU A 292 -19.93 -16.55 -10.66
N ALA A 293 -20.54 -15.48 -10.14
CA ALA A 293 -20.56 -15.19 -8.71
C ALA A 293 -21.57 -16.14 -8.02
N THR A 294 -21.05 -17.15 -7.30
CA THR A 294 -21.86 -18.22 -6.68
C THR A 294 -22.20 -17.96 -5.22
N ALA A 295 -21.45 -17.11 -4.55
CA ALA A 295 -21.64 -16.80 -3.13
C ALA A 295 -20.95 -15.47 -2.76
N ILE A 296 -21.15 -15.03 -1.51
CA ILE A 296 -20.40 -13.93 -0.90
C ILE A 296 -19.63 -14.48 0.27
N GLY A 297 -18.33 -14.23 0.34
CA GLY A 297 -17.45 -14.78 1.37
C GLY A 297 -16.28 -13.88 1.73
N SER A 298 -15.61 -14.21 2.83
CA SER A 298 -14.35 -13.56 3.22
C SER A 298 -13.20 -14.23 2.45
N LEU A 299 -12.67 -13.54 1.48
CA LEU A 299 -11.56 -14.03 0.66
C LEU A 299 -10.33 -13.15 0.86
N VAL A 300 -9.16 -13.73 0.60
CA VAL A 300 -7.93 -12.97 0.44
C VAL A 300 -8.09 -12.07 -0.78
N GLN A 301 -7.84 -10.78 -0.58
CA GLN A 301 -7.82 -9.78 -1.64
C GLN A 301 -6.35 -9.52 -2.00
N PHE A 302 -6.03 -9.53 -3.28
CA PHE A 302 -4.70 -9.27 -3.78
C PHE A 302 -4.73 -8.16 -4.83
N LYS A 303 -3.83 -7.19 -4.69
CA LYS A 303 -3.62 -6.10 -5.64
C LYS A 303 -2.16 -6.07 -6.03
N GLU A 304 -1.90 -5.92 -7.32
CA GLU A 304 -0.57 -5.70 -7.87
C GLU A 304 -0.59 -4.46 -8.76
N ILE A 305 0.41 -3.62 -8.61
CA ILE A 305 0.64 -2.46 -9.47
C ILE A 305 2.07 -2.53 -9.97
N LEU A 306 2.24 -2.74 -11.27
CA LEU A 306 3.50 -2.58 -11.97
C LEU A 306 3.50 -1.17 -12.59
N GLY A 307 4.45 -0.35 -12.22
CA GLY A 307 4.57 1.02 -12.69
C GLY A 307 5.97 1.32 -13.24
N VAL A 308 6.02 2.04 -14.36
CA VAL A 308 7.23 2.70 -14.86
C VAL A 308 6.88 4.17 -15.08
N GLY A 309 7.66 5.06 -14.51
CA GLY A 309 7.33 6.47 -14.60
C GLY A 309 8.36 7.39 -13.97
N PHE A 310 7.93 8.65 -13.82
CA PHE A 310 8.72 9.71 -13.19
C PHE A 310 8.64 9.58 -11.67
N SER A 311 9.76 9.81 -10.98
CA SER A 311 9.80 9.96 -9.54
C SER A 311 10.79 11.05 -9.12
N TYR A 312 10.46 11.76 -8.04
CA TYR A 312 11.24 12.85 -7.48
C TYR A 312 11.33 12.74 -5.96
N ASN A 313 12.54 12.79 -5.44
CA ASN A 313 12.83 12.81 -4.01
C ASN A 313 13.14 14.24 -3.55
N PHE A 314 12.65 14.64 -2.38
CA PHE A 314 12.87 15.97 -1.78
C PHE A 314 13.18 15.91 -0.30
#